data_07d7c3d41061620cf7e5a958f17e8f50
#
_entry.id   07d7c3d41061620cf7e5a958f17e8f50
#
_cell.length_a   1.000
_cell.length_b   1.000
_cell.length_c   1.000
_cell.angle_alpha   90.00
_cell.angle_beta   90.00
_cell.angle_gamma   90.00
#
_symmetry.space_group_name_H-M   'P 1'
#
loop_
_entity.id
_entity.type
_entity.pdbx_description
1 polymer ?
#
loop_
_entity_poly.entity_id
_entity_poly.type
_entity_poly.pdbx_seq_one_letter_code
_entity_poly.pdbx_strand_id
1 'polypeptide(L)'
;MRKLGFIVFILSNIFLLITGCVPSQPTEDYELLPSERLINKLEANRRKIKSFEGTGTIFVKTASMDNSATFRIILQKPDTINLTVMGPFGIELAQALVTKDKFTFYDALQNTAYVGNVNSNAMQSIFRINLSFEDLLDAFIGSVNLTSNLYRPPDTYVVEDDKYVLTYSDSARSNTTLYRVDVRQLAITDYEMYGTENQLMLKGSYSGFELLETVAVPYKIGIENILDEQKINIEYRKINVNKKNIVIDFKVPDDATIIKW
;
A
#
# COMPACT_ATOMS: atom_id res chain seq x y z
N MET A 1 67.35 -0.90 15.82
CA MET A 1 66.50 -2.03 15.35
C MET A 1 65.55 -2.59 16.43
N ARG A 2 65.94 -2.73 17.70
CA ARG A 2 65.02 -3.28 18.77
C ARG A 2 63.78 -2.42 19.07
N LYS A 3 63.87 -1.06 18.96
CA LYS A 3 62.73 -0.19 19.21
C LYS A 3 61.66 -0.24 18.10
N LEU A 4 62.06 -0.47 16.84
CA LEU A 4 61.18 -0.56 15.71
C LEU A 4 60.31 -1.85 15.77
N GLY A 5 60.91 -2.99 16.19
CA GLY A 5 60.16 -4.23 16.38
C GLY A 5 59.13 -4.16 17.50
N PHE A 6 59.41 -3.41 18.55
CA PHE A 6 58.48 -3.26 19.66
C PHE A 6 57.25 -2.41 19.27
N ILE A 7 57.46 -1.36 18.46
CA ILE A 7 56.35 -0.52 17.94
C ILE A 7 55.47 -1.30 16.98
N VAL A 8 56.03 -2.11 16.10
CA VAL A 8 55.27 -2.98 15.17
C VAL A 8 54.45 -4.03 15.92
N PHE A 9 55.00 -4.59 17.00
CA PHE A 9 54.31 -5.58 17.84
C PHE A 9 53.13 -4.95 18.59
N ILE A 10 53.25 -3.71 19.09
CA ILE A 10 52.15 -2.97 19.75
C ILE A 10 51.07 -2.59 18.75
N LEU A 11 51.41 -2.11 17.55
CA LEU A 11 50.46 -1.79 16.49
C LEU A 11 49.71 -3.03 15.99
N SER A 12 50.36 -4.20 15.89
CA SER A 12 49.71 -5.44 15.52
C SER A 12 48.69 -5.93 16.55
N ASN A 13 48.97 -5.74 17.86
CA ASN A 13 48.01 -6.10 18.92
C ASN A 13 46.82 -5.12 19.00
N ILE A 14 47.00 -3.85 18.68
CA ILE A 14 45.91 -2.88 18.62
C ILE A 14 44.98 -3.17 17.46
N PHE A 15 45.47 -3.67 16.32
CA PHE A 15 44.66 -4.03 15.16
C PHE A 15 43.78 -5.28 15.41
N LEU A 16 44.22 -6.20 16.28
CA LEU A 16 43.42 -7.38 16.68
C LEU A 16 42.25 -7.07 17.63
N LEU A 17 42.29 -5.91 18.30
CA LEU A 17 41.23 -5.51 19.23
C LEU A 17 40.05 -4.81 18.53
N ILE A 18 40.16 -4.44 17.24
CA ILE A 18 39.14 -3.73 16.49
C ILE A 18 38.18 -4.69 15.75
N THR A 19 38.49 -6.00 15.71
CA THR A 19 37.61 -7.03 15.14
C THR A 19 36.61 -7.59 16.17
N GLY A 20 36.15 -6.75 17.10
CA GLY A 20 35.02 -7.10 17.96
C GLY A 20 33.77 -7.20 17.10
N CYS A 21 33.25 -8.42 16.91
CA CYS A 21 31.88 -8.61 16.45
C CYS A 21 30.98 -7.72 17.30
N VAL A 22 30.28 -6.78 16.67
CA VAL A 22 29.14 -6.12 17.31
C VAL A 22 28.15 -7.25 17.63
N PRO A 23 27.85 -7.52 18.89
CA PRO A 23 26.81 -8.51 19.18
C PRO A 23 25.55 -8.01 18.49
N SER A 24 25.01 -8.82 17.57
CA SER A 24 23.65 -8.62 17.10
C SER A 24 22.78 -8.44 18.34
N GLN A 25 21.99 -7.38 18.40
CA GLN A 25 21.01 -7.23 19.47
C GLN A 25 20.24 -8.55 19.56
N PRO A 26 19.98 -9.08 20.77
CA PRO A 26 19.16 -10.27 20.90
C PRO A 26 17.88 -10.01 20.14
N THR A 27 17.58 -10.83 19.18
CA THR A 27 16.26 -10.88 18.54
C THR A 27 15.32 -11.16 19.70
N GLU A 28 14.46 -10.20 20.07
CA GLU A 28 13.42 -10.48 21.05
C GLU A 28 12.69 -11.73 20.56
N ASP A 29 12.57 -12.74 21.41
CA ASP A 29 11.86 -13.97 21.09
C ASP A 29 10.38 -13.64 20.86
N TYR A 30 9.99 -13.37 19.63
CA TYR A 30 8.59 -13.21 19.27
C TYR A 30 7.96 -14.60 19.15
N GLU A 31 6.81 -14.77 19.81
CA GLU A 31 5.99 -15.94 19.60
C GLU A 31 5.53 -15.96 18.14
N LEU A 32 6.07 -16.86 17.34
CA LEU A 32 5.69 -17.04 15.95
C LEU A 32 4.25 -17.55 15.87
N LEU A 33 3.42 -16.84 15.12
CA LEU A 33 2.01 -17.16 14.96
C LEU A 33 1.84 -18.29 13.95
N PRO A 34 0.93 -19.25 14.17
CA PRO A 34 0.44 -20.12 13.09
C PRO A 34 -0.23 -19.28 11.99
N SER A 35 -0.18 -19.75 10.73
CA SER A 35 -0.72 -19.05 9.57
C SER A 35 -2.17 -18.62 9.72
N GLU A 36 -3.03 -19.47 10.22
CA GLU A 36 -4.45 -19.18 10.48
C GLU A 36 -4.61 -18.01 11.46
N ARG A 37 -3.85 -18.01 12.57
CA ARG A 37 -3.91 -16.93 13.55
C ARG A 37 -3.39 -15.61 13.00
N LEU A 38 -2.34 -15.66 12.17
CA LEU A 38 -1.79 -14.50 11.48
C LEU A 38 -2.84 -13.88 10.55
N ILE A 39 -3.45 -14.68 9.67
CA ILE A 39 -4.44 -14.21 8.71
C ILE A 39 -5.65 -13.60 9.42
N ASN A 40 -6.15 -14.27 10.47
CA ASN A 40 -7.24 -13.75 11.29
C ASN A 40 -6.90 -12.39 11.93
N LYS A 41 -5.66 -12.20 12.41
CA LYS A 41 -5.22 -10.91 12.97
C LYS A 41 -5.11 -9.83 11.89
N LEU A 42 -4.56 -10.13 10.72
CA LEU A 42 -4.46 -9.19 9.60
C LEU A 42 -5.86 -8.73 9.16
N GLU A 43 -6.79 -9.66 8.97
CA GLU A 43 -8.17 -9.33 8.61
C GLU A 43 -8.91 -8.55 9.72
N ALA A 44 -8.70 -8.90 10.98
CA ALA A 44 -9.24 -8.13 12.09
C ALA A 44 -8.71 -6.69 12.09
N ASN A 45 -7.40 -6.48 11.85
CA ASN A 45 -6.80 -5.17 11.76
C ASN A 45 -7.36 -4.37 10.57
N ARG A 46 -7.48 -4.99 9.39
CA ARG A 46 -8.09 -4.36 8.21
C ARG A 46 -9.51 -3.86 8.49
N ARG A 47 -10.29 -4.62 9.25
CA ARG A 47 -11.69 -4.30 9.60
C ARG A 47 -11.82 -3.26 10.72
N LYS A 48 -10.78 -2.98 11.50
CA LYS A 48 -10.81 -1.93 12.52
C LYS A 48 -10.90 -0.54 11.91
N ILE A 49 -10.30 -0.33 10.73
CA ILE A 49 -10.36 0.95 10.03
C ILE A 49 -11.69 1.05 9.29
N LYS A 50 -12.62 1.82 9.84
CA LYS A 50 -13.95 2.09 9.27
C LYS A 50 -13.94 3.32 8.38
N SER A 51 -13.15 4.31 8.75
CA SER A 51 -12.94 5.51 7.95
C SER A 51 -11.48 5.92 7.97
N PHE A 52 -11.06 6.56 6.88
CA PHE A 52 -9.69 6.99 6.68
C PHE A 52 -9.69 8.33 5.96
N GLU A 53 -8.91 9.27 6.47
CA GLU A 53 -8.63 10.54 5.81
C GLU A 53 -7.12 10.68 5.67
N GLY A 54 -6.64 10.81 4.44
CA GLY A 54 -5.23 10.96 4.13
C GLY A 54 -4.96 12.17 3.26
N THR A 55 -3.84 12.84 3.52
CA THR A 55 -3.30 13.87 2.63
C THR A 55 -1.85 13.57 2.34
N GLY A 56 -1.41 13.83 1.13
CA GLY A 56 -0.05 13.48 0.73
C GLY A 56 0.28 13.85 -0.69
N THR A 57 1.25 13.15 -1.25
CA THR A 57 1.67 13.24 -2.65
C THR A 57 1.44 11.88 -3.32
N ILE A 58 0.85 11.92 -4.50
CA ILE A 58 0.70 10.77 -5.37
C ILE A 58 1.56 11.00 -6.62
N PHE A 59 2.31 9.99 -6.99
CA PHE A 59 3.08 9.94 -8.22
C PHE A 59 2.52 8.82 -9.07
N VAL A 60 2.19 9.11 -10.32
CA VAL A 60 1.65 8.15 -11.28
C VAL A 60 2.52 8.15 -12.52
N LYS A 61 3.04 6.99 -12.88
CA LYS A 61 3.79 6.76 -14.10
C LYS A 61 3.11 5.69 -14.94
N THR A 62 2.89 6.00 -16.22
CA THR A 62 2.41 5.07 -17.25
C THR A 62 3.24 5.26 -18.49
N ALA A 63 3.00 4.51 -19.56
CA ALA A 63 3.66 4.71 -20.84
C ALA A 63 3.47 6.13 -21.42
N SER A 64 2.37 6.81 -21.07
CA SER A 64 2.02 8.14 -21.62
C SER A 64 2.04 9.28 -20.60
N MET A 65 2.28 8.99 -19.32
CA MET A 65 2.18 9.97 -18.24
C MET A 65 3.24 9.72 -17.18
N ASP A 66 3.86 10.79 -16.70
CA ASP A 66 4.81 10.79 -15.58
C ASP A 66 4.56 12.08 -14.77
N ASN A 67 3.62 12.00 -13.82
CA ASN A 67 3.13 13.16 -13.11
C ASN A 67 3.05 12.91 -11.59
N SER A 68 3.19 13.99 -10.84
CA SER A 68 2.92 14.00 -9.41
C SER A 68 1.96 15.14 -9.04
N ALA A 69 1.15 14.89 -8.02
CA ALA A 69 0.21 15.86 -7.49
C ALA A 69 0.06 15.71 -5.98
N THR A 70 -0.38 16.75 -5.31
CA THR A 70 -0.87 16.61 -3.95
C THR A 70 -2.29 16.06 -3.99
N PHE A 71 -2.67 15.32 -2.97
CA PHE A 71 -4.01 14.76 -2.90
C PHE A 71 -4.57 14.77 -1.48
N ARG A 72 -5.88 14.75 -1.40
CA ARG A 72 -6.65 14.40 -0.22
C ARG A 72 -7.56 13.24 -0.55
N ILE A 73 -7.59 12.24 0.32
CA ILE A 73 -8.50 11.11 0.18
C ILE A 73 -9.32 10.96 1.45
N ILE A 74 -10.59 10.68 1.28
CA ILE A 74 -11.52 10.29 2.34
C ILE A 74 -12.12 8.96 1.94
N LEU A 75 -11.96 7.98 2.80
CA LEU A 75 -12.57 6.66 2.65
C LEU A 75 -13.53 6.43 3.79
N GLN A 76 -14.71 5.93 3.47
CA GLN A 76 -15.69 5.48 4.44
C GLN A 76 -16.17 4.10 4.03
N LYS A 77 -15.71 3.08 4.77
CA LYS A 77 -16.12 1.70 4.49
C LYS A 77 -17.60 1.50 4.85
N PRO A 78 -18.35 0.71 4.08
CA PRO A 78 -17.83 -0.17 3.02
C PRO A 78 -17.86 0.41 1.61
N ASP A 79 -18.34 1.62 1.39
CA ASP A 79 -18.91 2.00 0.10
C ASP A 79 -18.49 3.37 -0.47
N THR A 80 -17.62 4.15 0.18
CA THR A 80 -17.34 5.50 -0.31
C THR A 80 -15.85 5.81 -0.39
N ILE A 81 -15.42 6.31 -1.54
CA ILE A 81 -14.12 6.93 -1.78
C ILE A 81 -14.37 8.36 -2.31
N ASN A 82 -13.77 9.33 -1.67
CA ASN A 82 -13.66 10.68 -2.21
C ASN A 82 -12.17 11.03 -2.35
N LEU A 83 -11.73 11.30 -3.57
CA LEU A 83 -10.37 11.68 -3.90
C LEU A 83 -10.38 13.08 -4.51
N THR A 84 -9.58 13.99 -3.96
CA THR A 84 -9.32 15.31 -4.53
C THR A 84 -7.85 15.39 -4.91
N VAL A 85 -7.58 15.69 -6.16
CA VAL A 85 -6.23 15.91 -6.71
C VAL A 85 -6.02 17.42 -6.87
N MET A 86 -4.89 17.89 -6.33
CA MET A 86 -4.56 19.30 -6.28
C MET A 86 -3.21 19.56 -6.95
N GLY A 87 -3.17 20.59 -7.77
CA GLY A 87 -1.96 21.14 -8.35
C GLY A 87 -1.23 22.10 -7.39
N PRO A 88 -0.30 22.90 -7.96
CA PRO A 88 0.38 23.94 -7.20
C PRO A 88 -0.60 24.90 -6.52
N PHE A 89 -0.21 25.39 -5.35
CA PHE A 89 -1.00 26.31 -4.52
C PHE A 89 -2.37 25.79 -4.06
N GLY A 90 -2.59 24.46 -4.12
CA GLY A 90 -3.85 23.86 -3.68
C GLY A 90 -5.03 24.03 -4.65
N ILE A 91 -4.77 24.38 -5.91
CA ILE A 91 -5.81 24.47 -6.94
C ILE A 91 -6.31 23.06 -7.23
N GLU A 92 -7.61 22.86 -7.10
CA GLU A 92 -8.22 21.56 -7.44
C GLU A 92 -8.14 21.33 -8.96
N LEU A 93 -7.56 20.19 -9.32
CA LEU A 93 -7.43 19.75 -10.71
C LEU A 93 -8.51 18.74 -11.07
N ALA A 94 -8.83 17.86 -10.14
CA ALA A 94 -9.86 16.84 -10.30
C ALA A 94 -10.41 16.36 -8.95
N GLN A 95 -11.66 15.94 -8.97
CA GLN A 95 -12.30 15.26 -7.85
C GLN A 95 -12.97 13.98 -8.31
N ALA A 96 -12.92 12.94 -7.49
CA ALA A 96 -13.66 11.70 -7.72
C ALA A 96 -14.47 11.34 -6.47
N LEU A 97 -15.75 11.10 -6.65
CA LEU A 97 -16.60 10.46 -5.67
C LEU A 97 -17.02 9.10 -6.23
N VAL A 98 -16.59 8.04 -5.57
CA VAL A 98 -16.91 6.67 -5.97
C VAL A 98 -17.62 5.99 -4.83
N THR A 99 -18.77 5.43 -5.11
CA THR A 99 -19.51 4.55 -4.22
C THR A 99 -19.44 3.12 -4.76
N LYS A 100 -20.04 2.17 -4.06
CA LYS A 100 -20.10 0.78 -4.53
C LYS A 100 -20.73 0.65 -5.92
N ASP A 101 -21.74 1.47 -6.23
CA ASP A 101 -22.53 1.33 -7.44
C ASP A 101 -22.28 2.41 -8.49
N LYS A 102 -21.86 3.60 -8.05
CA LYS A 102 -21.77 4.79 -8.90
C LYS A 102 -20.46 5.53 -8.72
N PHE A 103 -20.03 6.19 -9.78
CA PHE A 103 -18.94 7.16 -9.70
C PHE A 103 -19.36 8.49 -10.30
N THR A 104 -18.73 9.55 -9.79
CA THR A 104 -18.65 10.87 -10.42
C THR A 104 -17.20 11.31 -10.40
N PHE A 105 -16.64 11.57 -11.57
CA PHE A 105 -15.31 12.16 -11.72
C PHE A 105 -15.48 13.55 -12.32
N TYR A 106 -14.96 14.57 -11.66
CA TYR A 106 -15.00 15.95 -12.13
C TYR A 106 -13.58 16.40 -12.47
N ASP A 107 -13.40 16.80 -13.73
CA ASP A 107 -12.19 17.45 -14.24
C ASP A 107 -12.41 18.97 -14.16
N ALA A 108 -11.73 19.60 -13.21
CA ALA A 108 -11.86 21.05 -12.98
C ALA A 108 -11.19 21.88 -14.10
N LEU A 109 -10.20 21.31 -14.81
CA LEU A 109 -9.53 22.01 -15.90
C LEU A 109 -10.42 22.13 -17.15
N GLN A 110 -11.25 21.09 -17.37
CA GLN A 110 -12.17 21.03 -18.51
C GLN A 110 -13.60 21.43 -18.13
N ASN A 111 -13.87 21.72 -16.85
CA ASN A 111 -15.20 21.92 -16.31
C ASN A 111 -16.19 20.84 -16.75
N THR A 112 -15.76 19.57 -16.65
CA THR A 112 -16.50 18.41 -17.17
C THR A 112 -16.63 17.34 -16.10
N ALA A 113 -17.85 16.86 -15.88
CA ALA A 113 -18.12 15.76 -14.99
C ALA A 113 -18.52 14.50 -15.76
N TYR A 114 -17.85 13.40 -15.45
CA TYR A 114 -18.15 12.06 -15.96
C TYR A 114 -18.90 11.29 -14.88
N VAL A 115 -20.08 10.80 -15.21
CA VAL A 115 -20.96 10.08 -14.25
C VAL A 115 -21.36 8.73 -14.81
N GLY A 116 -21.37 7.70 -13.99
CA GLY A 116 -21.71 6.36 -14.44
C GLY A 116 -21.79 5.34 -13.32
N ASN A 117 -21.97 4.08 -13.73
CA ASN A 117 -21.96 2.94 -12.82
C ASN A 117 -20.53 2.41 -12.64
N VAL A 118 -20.22 1.97 -11.41
CA VAL A 118 -18.93 1.33 -11.13
C VAL A 118 -18.88 -0.03 -11.82
N ASN A 119 -17.92 -0.18 -12.71
CA ASN A 119 -17.51 -1.42 -13.32
C ASN A 119 -15.99 -1.41 -13.55
N SER A 120 -15.40 -2.53 -13.93
CA SER A 120 -13.96 -2.65 -14.14
C SER A 120 -13.40 -1.61 -15.13
N ASN A 121 -14.14 -1.34 -16.20
CA ASN A 121 -13.71 -0.36 -17.23
C ASN A 121 -13.72 1.07 -16.69
N ALA A 122 -14.76 1.44 -15.92
CA ALA A 122 -14.85 2.76 -15.30
C ALA A 122 -13.73 2.97 -14.28
N MET A 123 -13.48 1.97 -13.42
CA MET A 123 -12.41 2.03 -12.43
C MET A 123 -11.04 2.18 -13.10
N GLN A 124 -10.76 1.40 -14.13
CA GLN A 124 -9.53 1.50 -14.91
C GLN A 124 -9.38 2.88 -15.56
N SER A 125 -10.46 3.45 -16.09
CA SER A 125 -10.41 4.75 -16.75
C SER A 125 -10.20 5.92 -15.78
N ILE A 126 -10.78 5.84 -14.57
CA ILE A 126 -10.66 6.89 -13.53
C ILE A 126 -9.30 6.81 -12.83
N PHE A 127 -8.97 5.62 -12.30
CA PHE A 127 -7.77 5.43 -11.49
C PHE A 127 -6.57 4.95 -12.28
N ARG A 128 -6.76 4.64 -13.57
CA ARG A 128 -5.73 4.10 -14.48
C ARG A 128 -5.15 2.76 -14.04
N ILE A 129 -5.87 2.06 -13.15
CA ILE A 129 -5.47 0.75 -12.62
C ILE A 129 -6.65 -0.21 -12.74
N ASN A 130 -6.39 -1.47 -13.07
CA ASN A 130 -7.39 -2.52 -13.10
C ASN A 130 -7.50 -3.17 -11.70
N LEU A 131 -8.23 -2.52 -10.80
CA LEU A 131 -8.53 -3.00 -9.44
C LEU A 131 -10.04 -2.99 -9.23
N SER A 132 -10.53 -3.90 -8.38
CA SER A 132 -11.91 -3.82 -7.89
C SER A 132 -12.07 -2.60 -6.97
N PHE A 133 -13.32 -2.19 -6.71
CA PHE A 133 -13.59 -1.09 -5.77
C PHE A 133 -13.08 -1.41 -4.36
N GLU A 134 -13.27 -2.63 -3.88
CA GLU A 134 -12.80 -3.08 -2.59
C GLU A 134 -11.26 -3.11 -2.51
N ASP A 135 -10.60 -3.60 -3.55
CA ASP A 135 -9.13 -3.62 -3.61
C ASP A 135 -8.55 -2.20 -3.64
N LEU A 136 -9.24 -1.28 -4.32
CA LEU A 136 -8.83 0.13 -4.33
C LEU A 136 -8.96 0.78 -2.94
N LEU A 137 -10.06 0.52 -2.22
CA LEU A 137 -10.23 0.97 -0.83
C LEU A 137 -9.08 0.47 0.05
N ASP A 138 -8.76 -0.81 -0.07
CA ASP A 138 -7.72 -1.42 0.74
C ASP A 138 -6.32 -0.97 0.32
N ALA A 139 -6.07 -0.76 -0.97
CA ALA A 139 -4.80 -0.24 -1.49
C ALA A 139 -4.46 1.15 -0.91
N PHE A 140 -5.43 2.06 -0.84
CA PHE A 140 -5.21 3.38 -0.23
C PHE A 140 -4.93 3.33 1.28
N ILE A 141 -5.46 2.34 1.99
CA ILE A 141 -5.19 2.16 3.43
C ILE A 141 -3.87 1.40 3.64
N GLY A 142 -3.30 0.82 2.58
CA GLY A 142 -2.14 -0.06 2.66
C GLY A 142 -2.46 -1.41 3.29
N SER A 143 -3.67 -1.90 3.05
CA SER A 143 -4.12 -3.22 3.47
C SER A 143 -4.39 -4.11 2.25
N VAL A 144 -4.52 -5.40 2.51
CA VAL A 144 -4.88 -6.40 1.50
C VAL A 144 -6.07 -7.20 2.01
N ASN A 145 -7.01 -7.48 1.10
CA ASN A 145 -8.18 -8.28 1.42
C ASN A 145 -7.82 -9.77 1.46
N LEU A 146 -7.73 -10.31 2.66
CA LEU A 146 -7.45 -11.73 2.90
C LEU A 146 -8.72 -12.53 3.27
N THR A 147 -9.91 -11.98 3.05
CA THR A 147 -11.17 -12.64 3.44
C THR A 147 -11.32 -14.03 2.81
N SER A 148 -10.92 -14.19 1.55
CA SER A 148 -10.92 -15.48 0.85
C SER A 148 -9.94 -16.51 1.44
N ASN A 149 -8.97 -16.06 2.19
CA ASN A 149 -7.90 -16.86 2.77
C ASN A 149 -8.16 -17.25 4.24
N LEU A 150 -9.25 -16.73 4.85
CA LEU A 150 -9.57 -16.98 6.27
C LEU A 150 -9.73 -18.46 6.62
N TYR A 151 -10.21 -19.26 5.67
CA TYR A 151 -10.47 -20.70 5.85
C TYR A 151 -9.61 -21.58 4.93
N ARG A 152 -8.63 -20.97 4.26
CA ARG A 152 -7.71 -21.65 3.36
C ARG A 152 -6.29 -21.52 3.91
N PRO A 153 -5.63 -22.64 4.23
CA PRO A 153 -4.20 -22.58 4.60
C PRO A 153 -3.38 -22.10 3.38
N PRO A 154 -2.29 -21.36 3.60
CA PRO A 154 -1.34 -21.05 2.53
C PRO A 154 -0.68 -22.32 2.01
N ASP A 155 -0.33 -22.33 0.73
CA ASP A 155 0.43 -23.45 0.12
C ASP A 155 1.84 -23.53 0.70
N THR A 156 2.45 -22.39 1.02
CA THR A 156 3.69 -22.30 1.80
C THR A 156 3.57 -21.28 2.91
N TYR A 157 4.20 -21.57 4.03
CA TYR A 157 4.29 -20.69 5.18
C TYR A 157 5.63 -20.85 5.85
N VAL A 158 6.46 -19.82 5.77
CA VAL A 158 7.81 -19.81 6.37
C VAL A 158 8.04 -18.45 7.07
N VAL A 159 9.06 -18.41 7.91
CA VAL A 159 9.53 -17.17 8.54
C VAL A 159 10.97 -16.94 8.11
N GLU A 160 11.21 -15.82 7.43
CA GLU A 160 12.50 -15.43 6.90
C GLU A 160 12.71 -13.93 7.13
N ASP A 161 13.89 -13.52 7.58
CA ASP A 161 14.27 -12.11 7.77
C ASP A 161 13.23 -11.30 8.56
N ASP A 162 12.77 -11.82 9.70
CA ASP A 162 11.73 -11.22 10.55
C ASP A 162 10.39 -10.98 9.82
N LYS A 163 10.11 -11.75 8.76
CA LYS A 163 8.84 -11.70 8.03
C LYS A 163 8.19 -13.07 7.95
N TYR A 164 6.87 -13.11 8.12
CA TYR A 164 6.07 -14.24 7.66
C TYR A 164 5.94 -14.15 6.14
N VAL A 165 6.25 -15.22 5.45
CA VAL A 165 6.09 -15.35 3.99
C VAL A 165 5.01 -16.38 3.71
N LEU A 166 3.93 -15.94 3.07
CA LEU A 166 2.77 -16.75 2.74
C LEU A 166 2.59 -16.80 1.22
N THR A 167 2.34 -17.98 0.68
CA THR A 167 2.06 -18.15 -0.74
C THR A 167 0.72 -18.82 -0.94
N TYR A 168 -0.05 -18.33 -1.90
CA TYR A 168 -1.33 -18.89 -2.33
C TYR A 168 -1.38 -19.03 -3.84
N SER A 169 -1.68 -20.23 -4.33
CA SER A 169 -1.84 -20.51 -5.76
C SER A 169 -3.34 -20.59 -6.09
N ASP A 170 -3.77 -19.87 -7.12
CA ASP A 170 -5.12 -19.95 -7.66
C ASP A 170 -5.07 -20.64 -9.02
N SER A 171 -5.42 -21.93 -9.05
CA SER A 171 -5.41 -22.74 -10.26
C SER A 171 -6.43 -22.27 -11.31
N ALA A 172 -7.53 -21.66 -10.88
CA ALA A 172 -8.58 -21.18 -11.79
C ALA A 172 -8.12 -19.95 -12.58
N ARG A 173 -7.29 -19.11 -11.95
CA ARG A 173 -6.72 -17.90 -12.56
C ARG A 173 -5.28 -18.09 -13.04
N SER A 174 -4.71 -19.26 -12.80
CA SER A 174 -3.30 -19.59 -13.10
C SER A 174 -2.33 -18.54 -12.52
N ASN A 175 -2.58 -18.09 -11.30
CA ASN A 175 -1.73 -17.12 -10.62
C ASN A 175 -1.29 -17.62 -9.24
N THR A 176 -0.18 -17.07 -8.77
CA THR A 176 0.34 -17.30 -7.43
C THR A 176 0.55 -15.93 -6.75
N THR A 177 0.06 -15.81 -5.54
CA THR A 177 0.20 -14.59 -4.74
C THR A 177 1.10 -14.85 -3.54
N LEU A 178 2.05 -13.96 -3.31
CA LEU A 178 2.98 -13.99 -2.20
C LEU A 178 2.79 -12.73 -1.34
N TYR A 179 2.70 -12.93 -0.03
CA TYR A 179 2.66 -11.86 0.97
C TYR A 179 3.85 -11.96 1.89
N ARG A 180 4.47 -10.82 2.22
CA ARG A 180 5.43 -10.70 3.30
C ARG A 180 4.85 -9.81 4.39
N VAL A 181 4.88 -10.31 5.62
CA VAL A 181 4.26 -9.64 6.78
C VAL A 181 5.32 -9.49 7.87
N ASP A 182 5.54 -8.27 8.34
CA ASP A 182 6.44 -8.00 9.45
C ASP A 182 5.95 -8.71 10.73
N VAL A 183 6.85 -9.46 11.41
CA VAL A 183 6.48 -10.27 12.59
C VAL A 183 6.09 -9.42 13.79
N ARG A 184 6.62 -8.19 13.90
CA ARG A 184 6.42 -7.28 15.04
C ARG A 184 5.19 -6.42 14.87
N GLN A 185 5.07 -5.80 13.69
CA GLN A 185 4.00 -4.86 13.39
C GLN A 185 2.71 -5.56 12.94
N LEU A 186 2.80 -6.83 12.52
CA LEU A 186 1.71 -7.58 11.89
C LEU A 186 1.08 -6.75 10.76
N ALA A 187 1.95 -6.22 9.90
CA ALA A 187 1.62 -5.40 8.74
C ALA A 187 2.21 -6.03 7.48
N ILE A 188 1.45 -6.02 6.41
CA ILE A 188 1.94 -6.48 5.10
C ILE A 188 2.95 -5.47 4.60
N THR A 189 4.19 -5.92 4.35
CA THR A 189 5.26 -5.08 3.79
C THR A 189 5.39 -5.23 2.29
N ASP A 190 5.07 -6.42 1.77
CA ASP A 190 5.15 -6.70 0.35
C ASP A 190 4.01 -7.63 -0.09
N TYR A 191 3.55 -7.39 -1.30
CA TYR A 191 2.58 -8.19 -2.02
C TYR A 191 3.08 -8.39 -3.44
N GLU A 192 3.11 -9.63 -3.92
CA GLU A 192 3.53 -9.97 -5.26
C GLU A 192 2.55 -10.95 -5.88
N MET A 193 2.16 -10.72 -7.13
CA MET A 193 1.32 -11.63 -7.91
C MET A 193 2.09 -12.08 -9.15
N TYR A 194 2.19 -13.37 -9.29
CA TYR A 194 2.84 -14.05 -10.41
C TYR A 194 1.78 -14.73 -11.28
N GLY A 195 1.92 -14.63 -12.59
CA GLY A 195 1.11 -15.35 -13.56
C GLY A 195 1.71 -16.69 -13.96
N THR A 196 1.31 -17.19 -15.12
CA THR A 196 1.90 -18.37 -15.75
C THR A 196 3.42 -18.20 -15.92
N GLU A 197 4.17 -19.31 -15.85
CA GLU A 197 5.64 -19.31 -15.99
C GLU A 197 6.37 -18.43 -14.95
N ASN A 198 5.73 -18.21 -13.80
CA ASN A 198 6.29 -17.41 -12.70
C ASN A 198 6.62 -15.94 -13.11
N GLN A 199 5.90 -15.39 -14.07
CA GLN A 199 6.04 -14.00 -14.48
C GLN A 199 5.44 -13.07 -13.43
N LEU A 200 6.23 -12.13 -12.90
CA LEU A 200 5.72 -11.10 -12.00
C LEU A 200 4.76 -10.16 -12.77
N MET A 201 3.54 -10.04 -12.28
CA MET A 201 2.47 -9.23 -12.87
C MET A 201 2.21 -7.94 -12.09
N LEU A 202 2.11 -8.08 -10.77
CA LEU A 202 1.78 -6.98 -9.86
C LEU A 202 2.67 -7.06 -8.62
N LYS A 203 3.12 -5.90 -8.17
CA LYS A 203 3.88 -5.76 -6.93
C LYS A 203 3.32 -4.61 -6.11
N GLY A 204 3.10 -4.85 -4.83
CA GLY A 204 2.82 -3.84 -3.81
C GLY A 204 3.95 -3.78 -2.79
N SER A 205 4.30 -2.59 -2.34
CA SER A 205 5.26 -2.36 -1.26
C SER A 205 4.72 -1.34 -0.28
N TYR A 206 4.89 -1.61 1.01
CA TYR A 206 4.35 -0.79 2.09
C TYR A 206 5.42 -0.53 3.13
N SER A 207 5.59 0.73 3.54
CA SER A 207 6.63 1.11 4.51
C SER A 207 6.27 2.39 5.26
N GLY A 208 7.12 2.78 6.24
CA GLY A 208 6.87 3.96 7.05
C GLY A 208 5.63 3.79 7.93
N PHE A 209 5.48 2.63 8.57
CA PHE A 209 4.30 2.33 9.38
C PHE A 209 4.23 3.17 10.64
N GLU A 210 3.04 3.68 10.92
CA GLU A 210 2.67 4.29 12.20
C GLU A 210 1.50 3.53 12.83
N LEU A 211 1.51 3.42 14.15
CA LEU A 211 0.44 2.75 14.89
C LEU A 211 -0.73 3.72 15.10
N LEU A 212 -1.81 3.54 14.36
CA LEU A 212 -3.04 4.30 14.47
C LEU A 212 -4.15 3.39 15.03
N GLU A 213 -4.68 3.75 16.20
CA GLU A 213 -5.70 2.92 16.89
C GLU A 213 -5.38 1.41 16.94
N THR A 214 -4.15 1.05 17.28
CA THR A 214 -3.69 -0.35 17.34
C THR A 214 -3.52 -1.05 15.99
N VAL A 215 -3.57 -0.34 14.87
CA VAL A 215 -3.30 -0.87 13.54
C VAL A 215 -2.07 -0.17 12.95
N ALA A 216 -1.12 -0.94 12.44
CA ALA A 216 0.02 -0.41 11.71
C ALA A 216 -0.45 0.04 10.32
N VAL A 217 -0.37 1.33 10.04
CA VAL A 217 -0.80 1.95 8.78
C VAL A 217 0.42 2.51 8.06
N PRO A 218 0.66 2.15 6.79
CA PRO A 218 1.82 2.62 6.05
C PRO A 218 1.63 4.07 5.59
N TYR A 219 2.69 4.86 5.68
CA TYR A 219 2.76 6.21 5.11
C TYR A 219 3.32 6.23 3.69
N LYS A 220 3.94 5.11 3.25
CA LYS A 220 4.45 4.96 1.89
C LYS A 220 3.90 3.69 1.27
N ILE A 221 3.30 3.85 0.10
CA ILE A 221 2.69 2.76 -0.67
C ILE A 221 3.23 2.85 -2.09
N GLY A 222 3.79 1.74 -2.59
CA GLY A 222 4.18 1.57 -3.98
C GLY A 222 3.36 0.45 -4.61
N ILE A 223 2.80 0.68 -5.79
CA ILE A 223 2.10 -0.33 -6.58
C ILE A 223 2.68 -0.28 -7.98
N GLU A 224 3.11 -1.43 -8.49
CA GLU A 224 3.64 -1.60 -9.83
C GLU A 224 2.87 -2.69 -10.57
N ASN A 225 2.16 -2.33 -11.63
CA ASN A 225 1.62 -3.27 -12.61
C ASN A 225 2.68 -3.43 -13.70
N ILE A 226 3.35 -4.56 -13.69
CA ILE A 226 4.50 -4.84 -14.57
C ILE A 226 4.04 -5.03 -16.01
N LEU A 227 2.87 -5.64 -16.22
CA LEU A 227 2.34 -5.93 -17.56
C LEU A 227 1.93 -4.66 -18.31
N ASP A 228 1.37 -3.69 -17.60
CA ASP A 228 0.88 -2.43 -18.16
C ASP A 228 1.90 -1.28 -18.00
N GLU A 229 3.11 -1.58 -17.50
CA GLU A 229 4.16 -0.58 -17.20
C GLU A 229 3.65 0.60 -16.36
N GLN A 230 2.77 0.30 -15.40
CA GLN A 230 2.16 1.30 -14.53
C GLN A 230 2.79 1.28 -13.15
N LYS A 231 3.07 2.47 -12.62
CA LYS A 231 3.60 2.63 -11.26
C LYS A 231 2.86 3.75 -10.55
N ILE A 232 2.45 3.48 -9.32
CA ILE A 232 1.86 4.45 -8.42
C ILE A 232 2.65 4.44 -7.13
N ASN A 233 3.08 5.61 -6.69
CA ASN A 233 3.64 5.81 -5.36
C ASN A 233 2.79 6.83 -4.61
N ILE A 234 2.46 6.51 -3.37
CA ILE A 234 1.73 7.37 -2.46
C ILE A 234 2.61 7.63 -1.25
N GLU A 235 2.82 8.89 -0.91
CA GLU A 235 3.45 9.32 0.32
C GLU A 235 2.49 10.18 1.11
N TYR A 236 1.97 9.63 2.22
CA TYR A 236 1.12 10.39 3.13
C TYR A 236 1.95 11.34 3.98
N ARG A 237 1.42 12.56 4.16
CA ARG A 237 1.93 13.54 5.13
C ARG A 237 1.14 13.48 6.43
N LYS A 238 -0.14 13.15 6.33
CA LYS A 238 -1.03 13.06 7.47
C LYS A 238 -2.11 12.02 7.20
N ILE A 239 -2.36 11.18 8.20
CA ILE A 239 -3.42 10.18 8.20
C ILE A 239 -4.25 10.35 9.47
N ASN A 240 -5.57 10.27 9.35
CA ASN A 240 -6.51 10.13 10.45
C ASN A 240 -7.40 8.91 10.16
N VAL A 241 -7.60 8.06 11.15
CA VAL A 241 -8.49 6.89 11.04
C VAL A 241 -9.66 7.03 12.00
N ASN A 242 -10.79 6.43 11.66
CA ASN A 242 -11.99 6.33 12.50
C ASN A 242 -12.49 7.64 13.09
N LYS A 243 -12.23 8.74 12.38
CA LYS A 243 -12.66 10.07 12.81
C LYS A 243 -14.19 10.14 12.84
N LYS A 244 -14.74 10.66 13.93
CA LYS A 244 -16.16 10.94 14.03
C LYS A 244 -16.52 12.12 13.11
N ASN A 245 -17.68 12.06 12.45
CA ASN A 245 -18.22 13.14 11.60
C ASN A 245 -17.31 13.51 10.42
N ILE A 246 -16.97 12.54 9.59
CA ILE A 246 -16.31 12.82 8.31
C ILE A 246 -17.34 13.46 7.39
N VAL A 247 -17.00 14.64 6.89
CA VAL A 247 -17.80 15.36 5.89
C VAL A 247 -17.12 15.20 4.54
N ILE A 248 -17.84 14.65 3.58
CA ILE A 248 -17.44 14.60 2.18
C ILE A 248 -18.10 15.80 1.50
N ASP A 249 -17.30 16.82 1.21
CA ASP A 249 -17.74 17.98 0.43
C ASP A 249 -17.33 17.76 -1.04
N PHE A 250 -18.27 17.20 -1.79
CA PHE A 250 -18.11 16.96 -3.23
C PHE A 250 -19.24 17.65 -3.97
N LYS A 251 -18.90 18.58 -4.83
CA LYS A 251 -19.85 19.32 -5.66
C LYS A 251 -19.36 19.43 -7.09
N VAL A 252 -20.22 19.12 -8.01
CA VAL A 252 -20.04 19.45 -9.42
C VAL A 252 -20.65 20.83 -9.63
N PRO A 253 -19.95 21.81 -10.22
CA PRO A 253 -20.51 23.12 -10.56
C PRO A 253 -21.73 23.00 -11.47
N ASP A 254 -22.70 23.90 -11.29
CA ASP A 254 -23.95 23.89 -12.07
C ASP A 254 -23.74 24.11 -13.56
N ASP A 255 -22.64 24.78 -13.92
CA ASP A 255 -22.23 25.08 -15.30
C ASP A 255 -21.33 24.00 -15.92
N ALA A 256 -21.02 22.92 -15.20
CA ALA A 256 -20.19 21.84 -15.71
C ALA A 256 -20.90 21.02 -16.78
N THR A 257 -20.14 20.62 -17.79
CA THR A 257 -20.62 19.67 -18.80
C THR A 257 -20.75 18.29 -18.19
N ILE A 258 -21.92 17.66 -18.25
CA ILE A 258 -22.14 16.31 -17.74
C ILE A 258 -22.06 15.28 -18.88
N ILE A 259 -21.14 14.34 -18.76
CA ILE A 259 -20.97 13.20 -19.68
C ILE A 259 -21.39 11.93 -18.93
N LYS A 260 -22.36 11.21 -19.46
CA LYS A 260 -22.80 9.90 -18.95
C LYS A 260 -21.96 8.81 -19.60
N TRP A 261 -21.48 7.87 -18.78
CA TRP A 261 -20.58 6.78 -19.17
C TRP A 261 -21.23 5.42 -18.98
#